data_cb6916656d3cdf6ec41057f6cfc47ede
#
_entry.id   cb6916656d3cdf6ec41057f6cfc47ede
#
_cell.length_a   1.000
_cell.length_b   1.000
_cell.length_c   1.000
_cell.angle_alpha   90.00
_cell.angle_beta   90.00
_cell.angle_gamma   90.00
#
_symmetry.space_group_name_H-M   'P 1'
#
loop_
_entity.id
_entity.type
_entity.pdbx_description
1 polymer ?
#
loop_
_entity_poly.entity_id
_entity_poly.type
_entity_poly.pdbx_seq_one_letter_code
_entity_poly.pdbx_strand_id
1 'polypeptide(L)'
;SLRGVVEPEDERSQGSLLHGTDLTAAVVTTQLRERDAVSDIPVIDLSKAPGERAAWDQPAWKVYLWAICELLFVTNAWQISSGLRIRVLRAFGAEIGNGVIFRPRTRVKFPWKLHIGDRSWIGEGVWFHNQDHIYIGHDAVISQETFLTTGSHAHRRDMALLTRPIRIEAGVWVTSRCVILGGASIGRNALTKPLTVVSGVIPPNIIVNGPDATPIGVRFAQEAPK
;
A
#
# COMPACT_ATOMS: atom_id res chain seq x y z
N SER A 1 -4.97 -41.03 74.69
CA SER A 1 -5.11 -40.00 75.71
C SER A 1 -5.25 -38.65 75.05
N LEU A 2 -6.44 -38.27 74.76
CA LEU A 2 -7.31 -37.33 75.44
C LEU A 2 -6.88 -35.86 75.42
N ARG A 3 -7.74 -35.06 74.72
CA ARG A 3 -8.20 -33.70 75.04
C ARG A 3 -7.25 -32.57 74.55
N GLY A 4 -7.71 -31.46 74.06
CA GLY A 4 -9.05 -30.89 74.07
C GLY A 4 -9.18 -29.79 73.01
N VAL A 5 -10.40 -29.55 72.64
CA VAL A 5 -10.96 -28.48 71.83
C VAL A 5 -10.90 -27.19 72.65
N VAL A 6 -10.41 -26.09 72.05
CA VAL A 6 -10.84 -24.74 72.37
C VAL A 6 -10.86 -23.92 71.08
N GLU A 7 -12.02 -23.55 70.62
CA GLU A 7 -12.19 -22.38 69.78
C GLU A 7 -12.02 -21.11 70.63
N PRO A 8 -11.59 -20.00 70.08
CA PRO A 8 -12.23 -18.71 70.35
C PRO A 8 -12.55 -17.93 69.07
N GLU A 9 -13.78 -17.55 69.03
CA GLU A 9 -14.32 -16.20 68.84
C GLU A 9 -13.90 -15.34 67.66
N ASP A 10 -14.81 -15.17 66.88
CA ASP A 10 -15.31 -14.10 66.01
C ASP A 10 -14.80 -12.68 66.44
N GLU A 11 -13.83 -12.12 65.71
CA GLU A 11 -13.63 -10.68 65.62
C GLU A 11 -14.00 -10.22 64.21
N ARG A 12 -15.27 -9.82 64.07
CA ARG A 12 -15.82 -9.14 62.95
C ARG A 12 -15.17 -7.77 62.72
N SER A 13 -14.72 -7.61 61.53
CA SER A 13 -15.08 -6.50 60.65
C SER A 13 -15.08 -5.09 61.23
N GLN A 14 -13.97 -4.42 61.13
CA GLN A 14 -13.94 -2.95 60.90
C GLN A 14 -12.63 -2.62 60.14
N GLY A 15 -12.70 -2.47 58.84
CA GLY A 15 -11.55 -1.98 58.10
C GLY A 15 -11.61 -2.31 56.61
N SER A 16 -12.50 -1.76 55.88
CA SER A 16 -12.34 -1.61 54.43
C SER A 16 -13.49 -0.85 53.74
N LEU A 17 -13.80 0.32 54.17
CA LEU A 17 -14.76 1.20 53.44
C LEU A 17 -14.11 2.49 52.89
N LEU A 18 -12.79 2.66 53.02
CA LEU A 18 -12.10 3.86 52.55
C LEU A 18 -11.22 3.67 51.34
N HIS A 19 -11.05 2.42 50.84
CA HIS A 19 -10.21 2.16 49.65
C HIS A 19 -10.95 2.20 48.32
N GLY A 20 -12.27 2.07 48.30
CA GLY A 20 -13.07 2.06 47.06
C GLY A 20 -13.27 3.43 46.42
N THR A 21 -13.38 4.48 47.24
CA THR A 21 -13.65 5.85 46.77
C THR A 21 -12.40 6.52 46.19
N ASP A 22 -11.21 6.24 46.71
CA ASP A 22 -9.97 6.82 46.24
C ASP A 22 -9.52 6.23 44.89
N LEU A 23 -9.70 4.94 44.69
CA LEU A 23 -9.41 4.28 43.40
C LEU A 23 -10.34 4.76 42.28
N THR A 24 -11.62 4.98 42.61
CA THR A 24 -12.59 5.46 41.60
C THR A 24 -12.30 6.93 41.24
N ALA A 25 -11.94 7.76 42.19
CA ALA A 25 -11.54 9.15 41.96
C ALA A 25 -10.24 9.24 41.16
N ALA A 26 -9.24 8.39 41.44
CA ALA A 26 -7.99 8.34 40.70
C ALA A 26 -8.20 7.88 39.24
N VAL A 27 -9.02 6.86 39.02
CA VAL A 27 -9.34 6.36 37.65
C VAL A 27 -10.10 7.43 36.86
N VAL A 28 -11.11 8.10 37.47
CA VAL A 28 -11.86 9.19 36.82
C VAL A 28 -10.94 10.37 36.50
N THR A 29 -10.03 10.74 37.42
CA THR A 29 -9.09 11.84 37.19
C THR A 29 -8.07 11.48 36.07
N THR A 30 -7.61 10.24 36.01
CA THR A 30 -6.75 9.77 34.90
C THR A 30 -7.47 9.80 33.58
N GLN A 31 -8.71 9.30 33.51
CA GLN A 31 -9.53 9.35 32.30
C GLN A 31 -9.87 10.78 31.84
N LEU A 32 -10.09 11.72 32.77
CA LEU A 32 -10.30 13.12 32.44
C LEU A 32 -9.01 13.76 31.90
N ARG A 33 -7.86 13.51 32.50
CA ARG A 33 -6.55 13.97 31.99
C ARG A 33 -6.22 13.39 30.62
N GLU A 34 -6.54 12.12 30.37
CA GLU A 34 -6.40 11.49 29.05
C GLU A 34 -7.34 12.12 28.02
N ARG A 35 -8.58 12.46 28.39
CA ARG A 35 -9.53 13.18 27.52
C ARG A 35 -9.05 14.59 27.19
N ASP A 36 -8.55 15.33 28.17
CA ASP A 36 -8.01 16.68 27.96
C ASP A 36 -6.76 16.63 27.07
N ALA A 37 -5.85 15.65 27.27
CA ALA A 37 -4.70 15.45 26.41
C ALA A 37 -5.09 15.03 24.98
N VAL A 38 -6.16 14.25 24.80
CA VAL A 38 -6.69 13.86 23.49
C VAL A 38 -7.38 15.05 22.80
N SER A 39 -8.02 15.96 23.54
CA SER A 39 -8.68 17.15 22.95
C SER A 39 -7.69 18.15 22.34
N ASP A 40 -6.42 18.16 22.81
CA ASP A 40 -5.37 19.02 22.29
C ASP A 40 -4.69 18.46 21.03
N ILE A 41 -4.99 17.20 20.65
CA ILE A 41 -4.49 16.63 19.40
C ILE A 41 -5.29 17.20 18.22
N PRO A 42 -4.64 17.90 17.27
CA PRO A 42 -5.35 18.54 16.17
C PRO A 42 -5.98 17.50 15.23
N VAL A 43 -7.24 17.76 14.86
CA VAL A 43 -7.93 17.01 13.81
C VAL A 43 -7.96 17.84 12.54
N ILE A 44 -7.51 17.25 11.43
CA ILE A 44 -7.50 17.93 10.12
C ILE A 44 -8.93 17.97 9.57
N ASP A 45 -9.41 19.16 9.25
CA ASP A 45 -10.70 19.36 8.60
C ASP A 45 -10.60 18.99 7.11
N LEU A 46 -11.06 17.79 6.76
CA LEU A 46 -11.00 17.27 5.39
C LEU A 46 -11.87 18.03 4.39
N SER A 47 -12.84 18.84 4.87
CA SER A 47 -13.64 19.69 3.97
C SER A 47 -12.81 20.77 3.28
N LYS A 48 -11.66 21.11 3.87
CA LYS A 48 -10.69 22.09 3.36
C LYS A 48 -9.52 21.46 2.59
N ALA A 49 -9.49 20.12 2.46
CA ALA A 49 -8.43 19.45 1.74
C ALA A 49 -8.44 19.82 0.25
N PRO A 50 -7.28 20.08 -0.38
CA PRO A 50 -7.24 20.55 -1.79
C PRO A 50 -7.74 19.53 -2.82
N GLY A 51 -7.89 18.25 -2.44
CA GLY A 51 -8.29 17.17 -3.34
C GLY A 51 -7.17 16.77 -4.32
N GLU A 52 -7.54 15.96 -5.34
CA GLU A 52 -6.56 15.37 -6.26
C GLU A 52 -6.60 15.94 -7.69
N ARG A 53 -7.43 16.95 -7.96
CA ARG A 53 -7.65 17.45 -9.32
C ARG A 53 -6.39 17.95 -10.01
N ALA A 54 -5.45 18.49 -9.24
CA ALA A 54 -4.14 18.93 -9.75
C ALA A 54 -3.30 17.78 -10.34
N ALA A 55 -3.54 16.53 -9.93
CA ALA A 55 -2.83 15.36 -10.45
C ALA A 55 -3.43 14.76 -11.72
N TRP A 56 -4.52 15.32 -12.24
CA TRP A 56 -5.18 14.75 -13.43
C TRP A 56 -4.38 14.97 -14.71
N ASP A 57 -3.71 16.12 -14.85
CA ASP A 57 -2.90 16.54 -16.02
C ASP A 57 -3.67 16.43 -17.36
N GLN A 58 -4.98 16.25 -17.30
CA GLN A 58 -5.87 16.09 -18.42
C GLN A 58 -7.21 16.80 -18.13
N PRO A 59 -7.94 17.23 -19.18
CA PRO A 59 -9.24 17.83 -19.00
C PRO A 59 -10.24 16.84 -18.40
N ALA A 60 -11.18 17.33 -17.60
CA ALA A 60 -12.13 16.52 -16.86
C ALA A 60 -12.91 15.52 -17.73
N TRP A 61 -13.32 15.94 -18.95
CA TRP A 61 -14.06 15.05 -19.86
C TRP A 61 -13.25 13.80 -20.22
N LYS A 62 -11.94 13.91 -20.40
CA LYS A 62 -11.06 12.78 -20.71
C LYS A 62 -10.94 11.83 -19.52
N VAL A 63 -10.85 12.38 -18.31
CA VAL A 63 -10.79 11.58 -17.07
C VAL A 63 -12.07 10.78 -16.85
N TYR A 64 -13.24 11.40 -17.04
CA TYR A 64 -14.51 10.70 -16.92
C TYR A 64 -14.74 9.68 -18.04
N LEU A 65 -14.39 10.01 -19.29
CA LEU A 65 -14.45 9.07 -20.39
C LEU A 65 -13.54 7.87 -20.14
N TRP A 66 -12.34 8.11 -19.60
CA TRP A 66 -11.43 7.03 -19.19
C TRP A 66 -12.08 6.13 -18.14
N ALA A 67 -12.70 6.67 -17.11
CA ALA A 67 -13.35 5.87 -16.07
C ALA A 67 -14.39 4.88 -16.64
N ILE A 68 -15.16 5.33 -17.64
CA ILE A 68 -16.12 4.46 -18.35
C ILE A 68 -15.37 3.39 -19.16
N CYS A 69 -14.35 3.78 -19.91
CA CYS A 69 -13.56 2.85 -20.72
C CYS A 69 -12.78 1.84 -19.86
N GLU A 70 -12.25 2.27 -18.72
CA GLU A 70 -11.60 1.37 -17.77
C GLU A 70 -12.55 0.27 -17.30
N LEU A 71 -13.77 0.65 -16.90
CA LEU A 71 -14.80 -0.29 -16.45
C LEU A 71 -15.16 -1.31 -17.52
N LEU A 72 -15.34 -0.86 -18.76
CA LEU A 72 -15.80 -1.71 -19.86
C LEU A 72 -14.70 -2.60 -20.42
N PHE A 73 -13.48 -2.12 -20.54
CA PHE A 73 -12.41 -2.78 -21.31
C PHE A 73 -11.24 -3.28 -20.47
N VAL A 74 -10.94 -2.68 -19.33
CA VAL A 74 -9.74 -3.01 -18.55
C VAL A 74 -10.08 -3.82 -17.30
N THR A 75 -11.01 -3.35 -16.50
CA THR A 75 -11.44 -4.02 -15.26
C THR A 75 -12.39 -5.19 -15.53
N ASN A 76 -13.11 -5.15 -16.64
CA ASN A 76 -14.11 -6.16 -17.00
C ASN A 76 -13.48 -7.55 -17.13
N ALA A 77 -13.93 -8.49 -16.27
CA ALA A 77 -13.47 -9.87 -16.27
C ALA A 77 -13.88 -10.66 -17.53
N TRP A 78 -15.00 -10.32 -18.15
CA TRP A 78 -15.50 -10.97 -19.37
C TRP A 78 -14.75 -10.55 -20.63
N GLN A 79 -14.06 -9.40 -20.58
CA GLN A 79 -13.21 -8.96 -21.68
C GLN A 79 -11.84 -9.67 -21.54
N ILE A 80 -11.67 -10.78 -22.26
CA ILE A 80 -10.49 -11.66 -22.17
C ILE A 80 -9.30 -11.22 -23.01
N SER A 81 -9.50 -10.33 -24.00
CA SER A 81 -8.45 -9.95 -24.96
C SER A 81 -7.44 -8.97 -24.36
N SER A 82 -6.22 -9.43 -24.11
CA SER A 82 -5.10 -8.56 -23.75
C SER A 82 -4.81 -7.47 -24.79
N GLY A 83 -4.88 -7.82 -26.08
CA GLY A 83 -4.62 -6.88 -27.17
C GLY A 83 -5.65 -5.73 -27.24
N LEU A 84 -6.93 -6.00 -26.99
CA LEU A 84 -7.95 -4.93 -26.93
C LEU A 84 -7.70 -4.01 -25.74
N ARG A 85 -7.38 -4.58 -24.58
CA ARG A 85 -7.07 -3.81 -23.36
C ARG A 85 -5.90 -2.86 -23.59
N ILE A 86 -4.81 -3.37 -24.17
CA ILE A 86 -3.62 -2.57 -24.50
C ILE A 86 -3.95 -1.46 -25.51
N ARG A 87 -4.76 -1.74 -26.55
CA ARG A 87 -5.16 -0.71 -27.51
C ARG A 87 -5.94 0.42 -26.86
N VAL A 88 -6.88 0.10 -25.98
CA VAL A 88 -7.65 1.10 -25.23
C VAL A 88 -6.74 1.92 -24.31
N LEU A 89 -5.84 1.28 -23.56
CA LEU A 89 -4.86 1.98 -22.71
C LEU A 89 -3.99 2.95 -23.53
N ARG A 90 -3.46 2.51 -24.68
CA ARG A 90 -2.66 3.34 -25.58
C ARG A 90 -3.47 4.52 -26.16
N ALA A 91 -4.73 4.32 -26.52
CA ALA A 91 -5.60 5.38 -27.01
C ALA A 91 -5.82 6.51 -25.99
N PHE A 92 -5.73 6.18 -24.70
CA PHE A 92 -5.78 7.15 -23.62
C PHE A 92 -4.40 7.67 -23.17
N GLY A 93 -3.32 7.28 -23.84
CA GLY A 93 -1.99 7.85 -23.63
C GLY A 93 -1.03 6.98 -22.84
N ALA A 94 -1.35 5.70 -22.55
CA ALA A 94 -0.39 4.78 -21.99
C ALA A 94 0.70 4.40 -23.02
N GLU A 95 1.94 4.42 -22.60
CA GLU A 95 3.08 3.95 -23.38
C GLU A 95 3.33 2.47 -23.04
N ILE A 96 2.89 1.58 -23.90
CA ILE A 96 3.01 0.14 -23.69
C ILE A 96 3.75 -0.47 -24.86
N GLY A 97 4.84 -1.19 -24.60
CA GLY A 97 5.68 -1.86 -25.59
C GLY A 97 5.01 -3.03 -26.31
N ASN A 98 5.79 -3.73 -27.12
CA ASN A 98 5.32 -4.87 -27.89
C ASN A 98 5.41 -6.17 -27.07
N GLY A 99 4.53 -7.13 -27.37
CA GLY A 99 4.53 -8.44 -26.71
C GLY A 99 4.11 -8.41 -25.23
N VAL A 100 3.54 -7.31 -24.76
CA VAL A 100 3.05 -7.19 -23.39
C VAL A 100 1.79 -8.03 -23.20
N ILE A 101 1.72 -8.76 -22.08
CA ILE A 101 0.51 -9.45 -21.63
C ILE A 101 -0.13 -8.63 -20.51
N PHE A 102 -1.38 -8.24 -20.71
CA PHE A 102 -2.14 -7.45 -19.76
C PHE A 102 -3.42 -8.20 -19.37
N ARG A 103 -3.46 -8.78 -18.17
CA ARG A 103 -4.54 -9.65 -17.73
C ARG A 103 -5.81 -8.87 -17.33
N PRO A 104 -7.00 -9.52 -17.23
CA PRO A 104 -8.24 -8.86 -16.84
C PRO A 104 -8.24 -8.42 -15.37
N ARG A 105 -9.31 -7.73 -14.98
CA ARG A 105 -9.51 -7.15 -13.62
C ARG A 105 -8.42 -6.17 -13.18
N THR A 106 -7.54 -5.79 -14.06
CA THR A 106 -6.50 -4.79 -13.79
C THR A 106 -7.15 -3.41 -13.72
N ARG A 107 -6.65 -2.55 -12.84
CA ARG A 107 -7.13 -1.18 -12.66
C ARG A 107 -6.01 -0.19 -12.96
N VAL A 108 -6.32 0.87 -13.70
CA VAL A 108 -5.36 1.91 -14.08
C VAL A 108 -5.98 3.28 -13.88
N LYS A 109 -5.56 4.02 -12.86
CA LYS A 109 -6.17 5.32 -12.56
C LYS A 109 -5.97 6.33 -13.69
N PHE A 110 -4.73 6.50 -14.19
CA PHE A 110 -4.39 7.45 -15.24
C PHE A 110 -3.50 6.78 -16.30
N PRO A 111 -4.04 6.29 -17.43
CA PRO A 111 -3.23 5.63 -18.47
C PRO A 111 -2.12 6.50 -19.04
N TRP A 112 -2.31 7.81 -19.15
CA TRP A 112 -1.27 8.75 -19.62
C TRP A 112 -0.06 8.90 -18.69
N LYS A 113 -0.07 8.23 -17.53
CA LYS A 113 1.04 8.14 -16.57
C LYS A 113 1.56 6.71 -16.42
N LEU A 114 1.25 5.81 -17.35
CA LEU A 114 1.68 4.42 -17.32
C LEU A 114 2.61 4.10 -18.48
N HIS A 115 3.82 3.65 -18.17
CA HIS A 115 4.86 3.29 -19.13
C HIS A 115 5.31 1.85 -18.87
N ILE A 116 5.17 0.98 -19.87
CA ILE A 116 5.50 -0.46 -19.77
C ILE A 116 6.36 -0.85 -20.97
N GLY A 117 7.55 -1.38 -20.70
CA GLY A 117 8.46 -1.89 -21.72
C GLY A 117 8.02 -3.19 -22.37
N ASP A 118 8.71 -3.57 -23.43
CA ASP A 118 8.40 -4.74 -24.25
C ASP A 118 8.35 -6.04 -23.42
N ARG A 119 7.52 -6.99 -23.85
CA ARG A 119 7.45 -8.38 -23.34
C ARG A 119 7.14 -8.50 -21.86
N SER A 120 6.70 -7.43 -21.21
CA SER A 120 6.37 -7.43 -19.80
C SER A 120 4.99 -8.05 -19.54
N TRP A 121 4.82 -8.66 -18.39
CA TRP A 121 3.59 -9.35 -17.99
C TRP A 121 2.93 -8.65 -16.82
N ILE A 122 1.66 -8.28 -17.00
CA ILE A 122 0.82 -7.68 -15.96
C ILE A 122 -0.24 -8.69 -15.57
N GLY A 123 -0.19 -9.13 -14.33
CA GLY A 123 -1.05 -10.15 -13.73
C GLY A 123 -2.49 -9.66 -13.54
N GLU A 124 -3.38 -10.61 -13.31
CA GLU A 124 -4.78 -10.34 -13.03
C GLU A 124 -4.93 -9.55 -11.73
N GLY A 125 -5.84 -8.58 -11.69
CA GLY A 125 -6.13 -7.80 -10.50
C GLY A 125 -5.05 -6.81 -10.08
N VAL A 126 -4.00 -6.61 -10.86
CA VAL A 126 -3.00 -5.57 -10.59
C VAL A 126 -3.67 -4.20 -10.60
N TRP A 127 -3.37 -3.40 -9.59
CA TRP A 127 -3.92 -2.06 -9.45
C TRP A 127 -2.83 -0.99 -9.54
N PHE A 128 -2.83 -0.24 -10.64
CA PHE A 128 -2.03 0.96 -10.83
C PHE A 128 -2.80 2.20 -10.33
N HIS A 129 -2.62 2.55 -9.06
CA HIS A 129 -3.13 3.80 -8.48
C HIS A 129 -2.12 4.93 -8.76
N ASN A 130 -1.94 5.20 -10.06
CA ASN A 130 -0.87 6.02 -10.61
C ASN A 130 -1.29 7.49 -10.76
N GLN A 131 -1.35 8.21 -9.65
CA GLN A 131 -1.53 9.68 -9.62
C GLN A 131 -0.28 10.43 -10.10
N ASP A 132 0.88 9.75 -10.12
CA ASP A 132 2.13 10.11 -10.78
C ASP A 132 2.56 8.98 -11.70
N HIS A 133 3.67 9.15 -12.42
CA HIS A 133 4.16 8.19 -13.39
C HIS A 133 4.62 6.87 -12.76
N ILE A 134 4.27 5.76 -13.42
CA ILE A 134 4.81 4.43 -13.15
C ILE A 134 5.57 3.98 -14.39
N TYR A 135 6.85 3.67 -14.23
CA TYR A 135 7.74 3.16 -15.27
C TYR A 135 8.08 1.71 -14.99
N ILE A 136 7.80 0.83 -15.95
CA ILE A 136 8.12 -0.59 -15.90
C ILE A 136 8.98 -0.93 -17.11
N GLY A 137 10.17 -1.45 -16.88
CA GLY A 137 11.11 -1.86 -17.91
C GLY A 137 10.61 -3.06 -18.73
N HIS A 138 11.38 -3.44 -19.72
CA HIS A 138 11.09 -4.60 -20.57
C HIS A 138 11.33 -5.91 -19.81
N ASP A 139 10.65 -7.00 -20.22
CA ASP A 139 10.78 -8.33 -19.63
C ASP A 139 10.50 -8.35 -18.11
N ALA A 140 9.73 -7.40 -17.61
CA ALA A 140 9.34 -7.34 -16.20
C ALA A 140 8.02 -8.06 -15.96
N VAL A 141 7.86 -8.61 -14.77
CA VAL A 141 6.63 -9.29 -14.35
C VAL A 141 6.05 -8.61 -13.11
N ILE A 142 4.82 -8.15 -13.22
CA ILE A 142 4.01 -7.70 -12.08
C ILE A 142 2.92 -8.74 -11.88
N SER A 143 3.03 -9.51 -10.80
CA SER A 143 2.11 -10.62 -10.55
C SER A 143 0.79 -10.17 -9.93
N GLN A 144 -0.11 -11.12 -9.79
CA GLN A 144 -1.52 -10.93 -9.45
C GLN A 144 -1.73 -10.12 -8.17
N GLU A 145 -2.77 -9.28 -8.20
CA GLU A 145 -3.25 -8.50 -7.06
C GLU A 145 -2.20 -7.57 -6.43
N THR A 146 -1.12 -7.28 -7.13
CA THR A 146 -0.12 -6.30 -6.71
C THR A 146 -0.70 -4.89 -6.79
N PHE A 147 -0.52 -4.11 -5.73
CA PHE A 147 -0.95 -2.72 -5.64
C PHE A 147 0.25 -1.77 -5.77
N LEU A 148 0.20 -0.90 -6.78
CA LEU A 148 1.20 0.15 -6.98
C LEU A 148 0.53 1.49 -6.77
N THR A 149 0.95 2.26 -5.77
CA THR A 149 0.41 3.60 -5.50
C THR A 149 1.51 4.65 -5.47
N THR A 150 1.36 5.67 -6.29
CA THR A 150 2.27 6.80 -6.33
C THR A 150 1.85 7.95 -5.42
N GLY A 151 0.62 7.88 -4.88
CA GLY A 151 0.02 8.92 -4.06
C GLY A 151 0.20 8.68 -2.56
N SER A 152 0.35 9.79 -1.86
CA SER A 152 0.31 9.90 -0.40
C SER A 152 -0.31 11.25 -0.04
N HIS A 153 -0.40 11.57 1.24
CA HIS A 153 -1.01 12.83 1.69
C HIS A 153 -0.13 13.55 2.72
N ALA A 154 -0.20 14.87 2.72
CA ALA A 154 0.42 15.73 3.73
C ALA A 154 -0.31 15.60 5.08
N HIS A 155 -0.28 14.41 5.67
CA HIS A 155 -1.06 13.97 6.83
C HIS A 155 -0.83 14.76 8.12
N ARG A 156 0.21 15.60 8.16
CA ARG A 156 0.51 16.50 9.30
C ARG A 156 0.11 17.95 9.05
N ARG A 157 -0.54 18.26 7.90
CA ARG A 157 -0.91 19.63 7.53
C ARG A 157 -2.37 19.72 7.08
N ASP A 158 -2.62 19.44 5.83
CA ASP A 158 -3.86 19.76 5.12
C ASP A 158 -4.39 18.61 4.26
N MET A 159 -3.79 17.42 4.37
CA MET A 159 -4.08 16.26 3.54
C MET A 159 -3.94 16.51 2.03
N ALA A 160 -3.19 17.53 1.62
CA ALA A 160 -2.85 17.73 0.21
C ALA A 160 -2.21 16.48 -0.38
N LEU A 161 -2.55 16.17 -1.62
CA LEU A 161 -1.97 15.03 -2.34
C LEU A 161 -0.46 15.27 -2.55
N LEU A 162 0.33 14.27 -2.18
CA LEU A 162 1.76 14.18 -2.46
C LEU A 162 1.99 12.99 -3.38
N THR A 163 2.68 13.20 -4.50
CA THR A 163 2.96 12.11 -5.44
C THR A 163 4.45 11.92 -5.64
N ARG A 164 4.87 10.68 -5.89
CA ARG A 164 6.23 10.31 -6.28
C ARG A 164 6.17 9.17 -7.29
N PRO A 165 6.92 9.26 -8.40
CA PRO A 165 6.91 8.21 -9.42
C PRO A 165 7.47 6.89 -8.86
N ILE A 166 7.03 5.78 -9.48
CA ILE A 166 7.58 4.45 -9.24
C ILE A 166 8.41 4.05 -10.45
N ARG A 167 9.59 3.46 -10.21
CA ARG A 167 10.47 2.92 -11.25
C ARG A 167 10.77 1.46 -10.99
N ILE A 168 10.48 0.62 -11.98
CA ILE A 168 10.74 -0.82 -11.97
C ILE A 168 11.58 -1.11 -13.22
N GLU A 169 12.82 -1.53 -13.03
CA GLU A 169 13.74 -1.76 -14.14
C GLU A 169 13.46 -3.07 -14.88
N ALA A 170 14.21 -3.30 -15.94
CA ALA A 170 14.06 -4.49 -16.79
C ALA A 170 14.35 -5.80 -16.03
N GLY A 171 13.61 -6.86 -16.37
CA GLY A 171 13.78 -8.19 -15.80
C GLY A 171 13.32 -8.34 -14.36
N VAL A 172 12.75 -7.31 -13.75
CA VAL A 172 12.23 -7.35 -12.37
C VAL A 172 11.03 -8.30 -12.29
N TRP A 173 10.97 -9.07 -11.21
CA TRP A 173 9.77 -9.83 -10.88
C TRP A 173 9.18 -9.35 -9.54
N VAL A 174 8.11 -8.58 -9.63
CA VAL A 174 7.25 -8.28 -8.49
C VAL A 174 6.22 -9.40 -8.37
N THR A 175 6.34 -10.21 -7.33
CA THR A 175 5.43 -11.35 -7.11
C THR A 175 4.07 -10.89 -6.58
N SER A 176 3.17 -11.86 -6.35
CA SER A 176 1.76 -11.55 -6.05
C SER A 176 1.54 -10.81 -4.74
N ARG A 177 0.51 -9.95 -4.75
CA ARG A 177 0.03 -9.19 -3.57
C ARG A 177 1.07 -8.30 -2.91
N CYS A 178 2.08 -7.86 -3.67
CA CYS A 178 3.02 -6.86 -3.19
C CYS A 178 2.37 -5.47 -3.15
N VAL A 179 2.91 -4.60 -2.30
CA VAL A 179 2.54 -3.18 -2.23
C VAL A 179 3.76 -2.34 -2.60
N ILE A 180 3.67 -1.59 -3.69
CA ILE A 180 4.77 -0.71 -4.16
C ILE A 180 4.35 0.73 -3.94
N LEU A 181 5.07 1.44 -3.10
CA LEU A 181 4.75 2.80 -2.68
C LEU A 181 5.47 3.85 -3.54
N GLY A 182 4.90 5.04 -3.58
CA GLY A 182 5.45 6.18 -4.30
C GLY A 182 6.89 6.51 -3.91
N GLY A 183 7.76 6.65 -4.91
CA GLY A 183 9.20 6.84 -4.76
C GLY A 183 10.01 5.53 -4.73
N ALA A 184 9.36 4.38 -4.81
CA ALA A 184 10.08 3.10 -4.93
C ALA A 184 10.85 3.03 -6.25
N SER A 185 12.08 2.49 -6.18
CA SER A 185 12.93 2.19 -7.33
C SER A 185 13.45 0.76 -7.19
N ILE A 186 13.05 -0.12 -8.10
CA ILE A 186 13.43 -1.54 -8.07
C ILE A 186 14.41 -1.80 -9.21
N GLY A 187 15.64 -2.12 -8.85
CA GLY A 187 16.74 -2.30 -9.77
C GLY A 187 16.61 -3.55 -10.65
N ARG A 188 17.32 -3.56 -11.76
CA ARG A 188 17.33 -4.62 -12.79
C ARG A 188 17.41 -6.03 -12.18
N ASN A 189 16.57 -6.94 -12.67
CA ASN A 189 16.54 -8.35 -12.26
C ASN A 189 16.27 -8.59 -10.76
N ALA A 190 15.87 -7.59 -9.99
CA ALA A 190 15.46 -7.80 -8.61
C ALA A 190 14.14 -8.60 -8.53
N LEU A 191 13.93 -9.24 -7.40
CA LEU A 191 12.72 -10.03 -7.13
C LEU A 191 12.16 -9.69 -5.77
N THR A 192 10.86 -9.43 -5.69
CA THR A 192 10.16 -9.34 -4.40
C THR A 192 9.43 -10.65 -4.14
N LYS A 193 9.51 -11.19 -2.93
CA LYS A 193 8.65 -12.31 -2.52
C LYS A 193 7.20 -11.84 -2.30
N PRO A 194 6.22 -12.75 -2.30
CA PRO A 194 4.82 -12.38 -2.08
C PRO A 194 4.61 -11.58 -0.79
N LEU A 195 3.63 -10.67 -0.82
CA LEU A 195 3.24 -9.80 0.30
C LEU A 195 4.33 -8.80 0.74
N THR A 196 5.35 -8.56 -0.08
CA THR A 196 6.40 -7.58 0.24
C THR A 196 5.89 -6.15 0.04
N VAL A 197 6.21 -5.26 1.00
CA VAL A 197 6.00 -3.82 0.89
C VAL A 197 7.31 -3.14 0.50
N VAL A 198 7.30 -2.39 -0.60
CA VAL A 198 8.47 -1.66 -1.10
C VAL A 198 8.20 -0.16 -1.00
N SER A 199 9.00 0.54 -0.20
CA SER A 199 8.89 2.00 0.02
C SER A 199 10.15 2.79 -0.37
N GLY A 200 11.20 2.11 -0.84
CA GLY A 200 12.50 2.72 -1.13
C GLY A 200 13.21 2.08 -2.31
N VAL A 201 14.54 2.11 -2.29
CA VAL A 201 15.39 1.58 -3.35
C VAL A 201 15.76 0.12 -3.08
N ILE A 202 15.49 -0.75 -4.05
CA ILE A 202 16.00 -2.12 -4.10
C ILE A 202 17.14 -2.14 -5.13
N PRO A 203 18.37 -2.53 -4.75
CA PRO A 203 19.47 -2.64 -5.70
C PRO A 203 19.21 -3.70 -6.78
N PRO A 204 19.92 -3.66 -7.92
CA PRO A 204 19.83 -4.68 -8.96
C PRO A 204 20.15 -6.08 -8.42
N ASN A 205 19.49 -7.10 -8.99
CA ASN A 205 19.76 -8.52 -8.73
C ASN A 205 19.60 -8.97 -7.26
N ILE A 206 18.78 -8.27 -6.48
CA ILE A 206 18.51 -8.58 -5.07
C ILE A 206 17.13 -9.22 -4.93
N ILE A 207 17.02 -10.24 -4.07
CA ILE A 207 15.76 -10.80 -3.61
C ILE A 207 15.40 -10.17 -2.27
N VAL A 208 14.19 -9.62 -2.16
CA VAL A 208 13.67 -9.05 -0.90
C VAL A 208 12.45 -9.81 -0.41
N ASN A 209 12.20 -9.76 0.89
CA ASN A 209 11.14 -10.50 1.55
C ASN A 209 10.53 -9.69 2.69
N GLY A 210 9.30 -10.06 3.06
CA GLY A 210 8.58 -9.54 4.22
C GLY A 210 7.69 -8.35 3.92
N PRO A 211 6.94 -7.88 4.93
CA PRO A 211 6.15 -6.65 4.83
C PRO A 211 7.03 -5.45 4.48
N ASP A 212 8.18 -5.31 5.14
CA ASP A 212 9.23 -4.36 4.77
C ASP A 212 10.28 -5.07 3.92
N ALA A 213 10.71 -4.40 2.84
CA ALA A 213 11.68 -4.98 1.91
C ALA A 213 13.03 -5.21 2.59
N THR A 214 13.35 -6.46 2.86
CA THR A 214 14.61 -6.87 3.50
C THR A 214 15.43 -7.72 2.52
N PRO A 215 16.70 -7.38 2.24
CA PRO A 215 17.56 -8.20 1.39
C PRO A 215 17.78 -9.59 2.01
N ILE A 216 17.54 -10.65 1.24
CA ILE A 216 17.72 -12.04 1.69
C ILE A 216 18.64 -12.85 0.78
N GLY A 217 19.11 -12.27 -0.33
CA GLY A 217 20.02 -12.95 -1.26
C GLY A 217 20.23 -12.20 -2.57
N VAL A 218 21.04 -12.79 -3.41
CA VAL A 218 21.32 -12.33 -4.77
C VAL A 218 20.56 -13.23 -5.75
N ARG A 219 19.87 -12.64 -6.74
CA ARG A 219 19.05 -13.39 -7.70
C ARG A 219 19.90 -14.23 -8.65
N PHE A 220 20.99 -13.65 -9.16
CA PHE A 220 21.94 -14.32 -10.04
C PHE A 220 23.32 -14.25 -9.40
N ALA A 221 24.00 -15.40 -9.27
CA ALA A 221 25.41 -15.41 -8.89
C ALA A 221 26.20 -14.65 -9.97
N GLN A 222 27.10 -13.75 -9.58
CA GLN A 222 28.08 -13.20 -10.49
C GLN A 222 29.03 -14.32 -10.85
N GLU A 223 29.09 -14.72 -12.13
CA GLU A 223 30.16 -15.59 -12.59
C GLU A 223 31.47 -14.89 -12.32
N ALA A 224 32.38 -15.56 -11.62
CA ALA A 224 33.75 -15.06 -11.48
C ALA A 224 34.31 -14.79 -12.87
N PRO A 225 34.99 -13.67 -13.11
CA PRO A 225 35.62 -13.42 -14.39
C PRO A 225 36.58 -14.57 -14.70
N LYS A 226 36.39 -15.22 -15.88
CA LYS A 226 37.26 -16.27 -16.40
C LYS A 226 38.62 -15.73 -16.68
#